data_e05d09936dc3843f59e9bc89919c1cf9
#
_entry.id   e05d09936dc3843f59e9bc89919c1cf9
#
_cell.length_a   1.000
_cell.length_b   1.000
_cell.length_c   1.000
_cell.angle_alpha   90.00
_cell.angle_beta   90.00
_cell.angle_gamma   90.00
#
_symmetry.space_group_name_H-M   'P 1'
#
loop_
_entity.id
_entity.type
_entity.pdbx_description
1 polymer ?
#
loop_
_entity_poly.entity_id
_entity_poly.type
_entity_poly.pdbx_seq_one_letter_code
_entity_poly.pdbx_strand_id
1 'polypeptide(L)'
;MSDFSLTLVLQFKTSKIINGMANISIKSQKITPFGGIFHVMEKFDHYIGPVVDGELGLRCTTFGYQYSEITRSLMSVYFCGGDCVEDVTSHLMPHLSLHPTLRTCSSDTILRGIKELSTTNTTYTSETGRSYDFNTAVRLNRLLVKILVSTGQLVAGNSYDLDFDHQFIETEKYDAKMTYKKFTGYSPGVAVIGDLIVGIENRDGNANVRFHQQDTLERIFSNLESDDIHVRRARMDCGSCSREIVETIEKHCEHFYIRANRCSSLYDNLLALRGWKREVINGIEYELNSIITEKWEGKAYRLVIQRERRMDGEQDLWEGEYTYRCILTDDYTSTPREIVEFYNLRGGKERIFDDMNNGFGWARLPKSFMAENTVFLLLTAVIRNFYKFLMERLDTKAFGLKKSSRIKAFVFKFISVPAKWIRTARHYVLNIYTDNSSYQNPFTLADG
;
A
#
# COMPACT_ATOMS: atom_id res chain seq x y z
N MET A 1 94.17 8.37 -31.36
CA MET A 1 93.30 9.43 -30.95
C MET A 1 91.89 8.92 -31.12
N SER A 2 91.26 8.64 -30.04
CA SER A 2 90.08 7.82 -29.88
C SER A 2 88.83 8.68 -29.93
N ASP A 3 87.95 8.36 -30.87
CA ASP A 3 86.62 8.90 -30.88
C ASP A 3 85.70 8.06 -29.98
N PHE A 4 85.11 8.72 -28.97
CA PHE A 4 84.05 8.14 -28.15
C PHE A 4 82.71 8.54 -28.70
N SER A 5 82.02 7.58 -29.32
CA SER A 5 80.65 7.73 -29.78
C SER A 5 79.72 7.28 -28.57
N LEU A 6 78.99 8.23 -28.04
CA LEU A 6 78.02 7.97 -27.01
C LEU A 6 76.66 7.60 -27.63
N THR A 7 76.32 6.32 -27.64
CA THR A 7 75.04 5.85 -28.12
C THR A 7 74.07 5.89 -26.95
N LEU A 8 73.12 6.85 -26.97
CA LEU A 8 72.05 6.99 -26.05
C LEU A 8 70.96 5.94 -26.36
N VAL A 9 70.88 4.86 -25.59
CA VAL A 9 69.82 3.86 -25.71
C VAL A 9 68.61 4.38 -24.94
N LEU A 10 67.67 4.95 -25.69
CA LEU A 10 66.31 5.20 -25.13
C LEU A 10 65.57 3.89 -24.91
N GLN A 11 65.54 3.42 -23.66
CA GLN A 11 64.65 2.34 -23.25
C GLN A 11 63.23 2.86 -23.19
N PHE A 12 62.46 2.63 -24.24
CA PHE A 12 60.99 2.70 -24.16
C PHE A 12 60.52 1.57 -23.26
N LYS A 13 60.14 1.90 -22.01
CA LYS A 13 59.31 1.04 -21.21
C LYS A 13 57.96 0.91 -21.87
N THR A 14 57.79 -0.10 -22.70
CA THR A 14 56.46 -0.57 -23.10
C THR A 14 55.77 -1.06 -21.84
N SER A 15 54.85 -0.26 -21.31
CA SER A 15 53.89 -0.73 -20.30
C SER A 15 53.07 -1.83 -20.99
N LYS A 16 53.38 -3.09 -20.66
CA LYS A 16 52.47 -4.20 -20.95
C LYS A 16 51.16 -3.89 -20.25
N ILE A 17 50.16 -3.54 -21.02
CA ILE A 17 48.76 -3.62 -20.56
C ILE A 17 48.53 -5.11 -20.34
N ILE A 18 48.67 -5.53 -19.08
CA ILE A 18 48.31 -6.87 -18.67
C ILE A 18 46.78 -6.89 -18.71
N ASN A 19 46.20 -7.43 -19.78
CA ASN A 19 44.81 -7.86 -19.84
C ASN A 19 44.68 -9.07 -18.89
N GLY A 20 44.85 -8.83 -17.58
CA GLY A 20 44.63 -9.82 -16.55
C GLY A 20 43.24 -9.69 -16.01
N MET A 21 42.40 -10.73 -16.13
CA MET A 21 41.23 -10.85 -15.30
C MET A 21 41.65 -10.64 -13.83
N ALA A 22 40.87 -9.87 -13.09
CA ALA A 22 41.12 -9.62 -11.66
C ALA A 22 41.26 -10.95 -10.92
N ASN A 23 42.26 -11.10 -10.07
CA ASN A 23 42.42 -12.28 -9.25
C ASN A 23 41.27 -12.31 -8.20
N ILE A 24 40.45 -13.34 -8.23
CA ILE A 24 39.35 -13.55 -7.28
C ILE A 24 39.89 -14.36 -6.10
N SER A 25 39.77 -13.81 -4.89
CA SER A 25 40.01 -14.53 -3.67
C SER A 25 38.77 -14.67 -2.82
N ILE A 26 38.46 -15.87 -2.35
CA ILE A 26 37.33 -16.14 -1.49
C ILE A 26 37.77 -15.96 -0.03
N LYS A 27 37.09 -15.13 0.75
CA LYS A 27 37.34 -14.93 2.17
C LYS A 27 36.10 -15.36 2.96
N SER A 28 36.23 -16.30 3.90
CA SER A 28 35.17 -16.71 4.80
C SER A 28 35.02 -15.68 5.91
N GLN A 29 34.05 -14.77 5.74
CA GLN A 29 33.65 -13.75 6.74
C GLN A 29 32.13 -13.69 6.84
N LYS A 30 31.63 -13.50 8.08
CA LYS A 30 30.19 -13.34 8.34
C LYS A 30 29.77 -11.90 8.01
N ILE A 31 29.78 -11.55 6.73
CA ILE A 31 29.33 -10.27 6.21
C ILE A 31 27.97 -10.46 5.57
N THR A 32 27.01 -9.58 5.87
CA THR A 32 25.71 -9.50 5.18
C THR A 32 25.71 -8.37 4.16
N PRO A 33 25.04 -8.53 3.00
CA PRO A 33 24.82 -7.42 2.07
C PRO A 33 23.67 -6.49 2.49
N PHE A 34 22.91 -6.84 3.55
CA PHE A 34 21.69 -6.17 4.00
C PHE A 34 21.90 -5.38 5.30
N GLY A 35 22.99 -4.62 5.42
CA GLY A 35 23.33 -3.91 6.66
C GLY A 35 22.24 -2.94 7.15
N GLY A 36 21.55 -2.26 6.23
CA GLY A 36 20.48 -1.33 6.57
C GLY A 36 19.22 -1.98 7.17
N ILE A 37 19.02 -3.31 6.97
CA ILE A 37 17.85 -4.02 7.50
C ILE A 37 17.84 -4.04 9.04
N PHE A 38 19.00 -4.06 9.68
CA PHE A 38 19.05 -4.14 11.13
C PHE A 38 18.48 -2.90 11.81
N HIS A 39 18.71 -1.72 11.25
CA HIS A 39 18.04 -0.50 11.71
C HIS A 39 16.51 -0.60 11.59
N VAL A 40 16.04 -1.18 10.50
CA VAL A 40 14.60 -1.35 10.24
C VAL A 40 13.99 -2.37 11.22
N MET A 41 14.65 -3.49 11.47
CA MET A 41 14.20 -4.53 12.42
C MET A 41 14.07 -3.97 13.84
N GLU A 42 15.06 -3.19 14.30
CA GLU A 42 15.02 -2.55 15.62
C GLU A 42 13.86 -1.55 15.72
N LYS A 43 13.61 -0.74 14.67
CA LYS A 43 12.47 0.17 14.64
C LYS A 43 11.13 -0.57 14.61
N PHE A 44 11.05 -1.68 13.88
CA PHE A 44 9.86 -2.53 13.88
C PHE A 44 9.57 -3.06 15.30
N ASP A 45 10.57 -3.61 15.97
CA ASP A 45 10.40 -4.14 17.32
C ASP A 45 10.07 -3.06 18.37
N HIS A 46 10.54 -1.84 18.15
CA HIS A 46 10.25 -0.73 19.06
C HIS A 46 8.82 -0.19 18.86
N TYR A 47 8.40 0.06 17.61
CA TYR A 47 7.14 0.76 17.32
C TYR A 47 5.97 -0.18 17.02
N ILE A 48 6.22 -1.30 16.36
CA ILE A 48 5.18 -2.17 15.81
C ILE A 48 5.00 -3.43 16.65
N GLY A 49 6.10 -4.05 17.07
CA GLY A 49 6.08 -5.32 17.80
C GLY A 49 5.17 -5.34 19.00
N PRO A 50 5.26 -4.38 19.94
CA PRO A 50 4.40 -4.35 21.12
C PRO A 50 2.90 -4.23 20.80
N VAL A 51 2.54 -3.49 19.75
CA VAL A 51 1.14 -3.33 19.31
C VAL A 51 0.62 -4.62 18.69
N VAL A 52 1.46 -5.31 17.89
CA VAL A 52 1.11 -6.62 17.30
C VAL A 52 0.85 -7.65 18.40
N ASP A 53 1.77 -7.79 19.35
CA ASP A 53 1.63 -8.79 20.44
C ASP A 53 0.51 -8.40 21.41
N GLY A 54 0.31 -7.13 21.70
CA GLY A 54 -0.79 -6.64 22.51
C GLY A 54 -2.16 -6.94 21.91
N GLU A 55 -2.35 -6.69 20.60
CA GLU A 55 -3.63 -6.90 19.93
C GLU A 55 -3.87 -8.37 19.55
N LEU A 56 -2.83 -9.10 19.12
CA LEU A 56 -2.97 -10.50 18.71
C LEU A 56 -2.75 -11.50 19.87
N GLY A 57 -2.27 -11.01 21.02
CA GLY A 57 -1.97 -11.84 22.19
C GLY A 57 -0.75 -12.72 22.00
N LEU A 58 -0.37 -13.42 23.06
CA LEU A 58 0.76 -14.35 23.05
C LEU A 58 0.45 -15.58 22.20
N ARG A 59 1.28 -15.84 21.20
CA ARG A 59 1.20 -17.06 20.40
C ARG A 59 1.73 -18.29 21.12
N CYS A 60 2.79 -18.12 21.91
CA CYS A 60 3.43 -19.20 22.67
C CYS A 60 3.97 -18.66 23.99
N THR A 61 3.96 -19.50 25.02
CA THR A 61 4.37 -19.12 26.38
C THR A 61 5.80 -19.52 26.71
N THR A 62 6.35 -20.57 26.09
CA THR A 62 7.64 -21.15 26.47
C THR A 62 8.64 -21.15 25.32
N PHE A 63 8.30 -21.76 24.20
CA PHE A 63 9.16 -21.88 23.02
C PHE A 63 8.39 -21.54 21.77
N GLY A 64 9.07 -20.91 20.81
CA GLY A 64 8.49 -20.53 19.53
C GLY A 64 8.68 -19.05 19.21
N TYR A 65 7.97 -18.59 18.19
CA TYR A 65 8.00 -17.20 17.73
C TYR A 65 6.67 -16.53 18.05
N GLN A 66 6.71 -15.28 18.50
CA GLN A 66 5.53 -14.43 18.65
C GLN A 66 5.02 -13.91 17.32
N TYR A 67 3.80 -13.39 17.28
CA TYR A 67 3.23 -12.82 16.05
C TYR A 67 4.02 -11.61 15.56
N SER A 68 4.61 -10.82 16.45
CA SER A 68 5.51 -9.72 16.10
C SER A 68 6.76 -10.22 15.37
N GLU A 69 7.40 -11.29 15.85
CA GLU A 69 8.58 -11.89 15.21
C GLU A 69 8.25 -12.49 13.83
N ILE A 70 7.05 -13.09 13.69
CA ILE A 70 6.54 -13.61 12.42
C ILE A 70 6.32 -12.47 11.44
N THR A 71 5.66 -11.40 11.87
CA THR A 71 5.38 -10.22 11.04
C THR A 71 6.68 -9.51 10.64
N ARG A 72 7.66 -9.39 11.55
CA ARG A 72 8.99 -8.85 11.26
C ARG A 72 9.74 -9.71 10.24
N SER A 73 9.64 -11.03 10.37
CA SER A 73 10.28 -11.95 9.40
C SER A 73 9.65 -11.82 8.01
N LEU A 74 8.33 -11.69 7.93
CA LEU A 74 7.61 -11.40 6.69
C LEU A 74 8.01 -10.03 6.11
N MET A 75 8.12 -9.00 6.95
CA MET A 75 8.61 -7.68 6.55
C MET A 75 10.00 -7.77 5.91
N SER A 76 10.89 -8.55 6.51
CA SER A 76 12.27 -8.67 6.04
C SER A 76 12.37 -9.24 4.62
N VAL A 77 11.37 -10.02 4.15
CA VAL A 77 11.29 -10.47 2.75
C VAL A 77 11.31 -9.26 1.83
N TYR A 78 10.34 -8.36 1.96
CA TYR A 78 10.18 -7.22 1.07
C TYR A 78 11.25 -6.16 1.27
N PHE A 79 11.71 -5.96 2.49
CA PHE A 79 12.76 -5.00 2.82
C PHE A 79 14.17 -5.46 2.41
N CYS A 80 14.35 -6.74 2.09
CA CYS A 80 15.58 -7.23 1.49
C CYS A 80 15.46 -7.53 -0.02
N GLY A 81 14.34 -7.17 -0.63
CA GLY A 81 14.11 -7.30 -2.08
C GLY A 81 13.60 -8.66 -2.52
N GLY A 82 13.12 -9.50 -1.59
CA GLY A 82 12.41 -10.74 -1.90
C GLY A 82 11.00 -10.47 -2.43
N ASP A 83 10.44 -11.44 -3.12
CA ASP A 83 9.13 -11.37 -3.77
C ASP A 83 8.10 -12.32 -3.14
N CYS A 84 8.54 -13.40 -2.47
CA CYS A 84 7.68 -14.41 -1.87
C CYS A 84 8.15 -14.83 -0.47
N VAL A 85 7.26 -15.43 0.29
CA VAL A 85 7.54 -15.81 1.69
C VAL A 85 8.70 -16.79 1.79
N GLU A 86 8.86 -17.66 0.81
CA GLU A 86 9.91 -18.68 0.74
C GLU A 86 11.31 -18.09 0.69
N ASP A 87 11.46 -16.86 0.19
CA ASP A 87 12.75 -16.16 0.10
C ASP A 87 13.41 -15.97 1.47
N VAL A 88 12.61 -15.91 2.55
CA VAL A 88 13.19 -15.80 3.89
C VAL A 88 14.06 -16.99 4.22
N THR A 89 13.62 -18.20 3.91
CA THR A 89 14.38 -19.43 4.19
C THR A 89 15.47 -19.66 3.15
N SER A 90 15.16 -19.46 1.87
CA SER A 90 16.05 -19.79 0.75
C SER A 90 17.26 -18.85 0.66
N HIS A 91 17.05 -17.56 0.98
CA HIS A 91 18.04 -16.52 0.66
C HIS A 91 18.40 -15.62 1.85
N LEU A 92 17.46 -15.29 2.74
CA LEU A 92 17.65 -14.23 3.71
C LEU A 92 18.10 -14.72 5.09
N MET A 93 17.67 -15.90 5.52
CA MET A 93 17.93 -16.42 6.86
C MET A 93 19.42 -16.48 7.23
N PRO A 94 20.37 -16.88 6.34
CA PRO A 94 21.80 -16.85 6.66
C PRO A 94 22.34 -15.46 7.00
N HIS A 95 21.69 -14.41 6.50
CA HIS A 95 22.06 -13.02 6.70
C HIS A 95 21.35 -12.39 7.90
N LEU A 96 20.05 -12.64 8.06
CA LEU A 96 19.24 -12.07 9.13
C LEU A 96 19.57 -12.69 10.50
N SER A 97 19.89 -13.98 10.53
CA SER A 97 20.33 -14.69 11.74
C SER A 97 21.69 -14.25 12.28
N LEU A 98 22.39 -13.36 11.58
CA LEU A 98 23.61 -12.71 12.10
C LEU A 98 23.31 -11.68 13.19
N HIS A 99 22.07 -11.22 13.30
CA HIS A 99 21.66 -10.32 14.39
C HIS A 99 21.78 -11.03 15.73
N PRO A 100 22.44 -10.43 16.74
CA PRO A 100 22.79 -11.12 17.96
C PRO A 100 21.60 -11.47 18.88
N THR A 101 20.49 -10.73 18.76
CA THR A 101 19.33 -10.87 19.67
C THR A 101 18.00 -11.06 18.94
N LEU A 102 17.82 -10.48 17.76
CA LEU A 102 16.55 -10.61 17.01
C LEU A 102 16.53 -11.93 16.23
N ARG A 103 15.46 -12.69 16.46
CA ARG A 103 15.27 -13.99 15.79
C ARG A 103 14.48 -13.82 14.50
N THR A 104 14.85 -14.57 13.47
CA THR A 104 14.11 -14.67 12.20
C THR A 104 13.57 -16.09 12.07
N CYS A 105 12.28 -16.22 11.78
CA CYS A 105 11.65 -17.51 11.59
C CYS A 105 11.65 -17.95 10.11
N SER A 106 11.48 -19.25 9.87
CA SER A 106 11.38 -19.81 8.52
C SER A 106 10.06 -19.45 7.84
N SER A 107 10.02 -19.59 6.51
CA SER A 107 8.81 -19.47 5.69
C SER A 107 7.66 -20.33 6.20
N ASP A 108 7.92 -21.58 6.59
CA ASP A 108 6.89 -22.48 7.16
C ASP A 108 6.28 -21.92 8.44
N THR A 109 7.10 -21.28 9.28
CA THR A 109 6.60 -20.65 10.51
C THR A 109 5.75 -19.42 10.18
N ILE A 110 6.13 -18.62 9.20
CA ILE A 110 5.32 -17.49 8.71
C ILE A 110 3.98 -17.99 8.18
N LEU A 111 4.00 -18.98 7.28
CA LEU A 111 2.79 -19.55 6.68
C LEU A 111 1.88 -20.21 7.72
N ARG A 112 2.43 -20.80 8.77
CA ARG A 112 1.68 -21.35 9.91
C ARG A 112 1.04 -20.23 10.72
N GLY A 113 1.76 -19.16 11.04
CA GLY A 113 1.24 -17.99 11.75
C GLY A 113 0.10 -17.32 10.98
N ILE A 114 0.22 -17.19 9.66
CA ILE A 114 -0.86 -16.71 8.78
C ILE A 114 -2.11 -17.60 8.91
N LYS A 115 -1.94 -18.93 8.90
CA LYS A 115 -3.05 -19.87 9.06
C LYS A 115 -3.69 -19.77 10.45
N GLU A 116 -2.90 -19.63 11.49
CA GLU A 116 -3.40 -19.50 12.88
C GLU A 116 -4.24 -18.24 13.11
N LEU A 117 -3.93 -17.15 12.39
CA LEU A 117 -4.64 -15.87 12.46
C LEU A 117 -5.87 -15.81 11.55
N SER A 118 -6.07 -16.80 10.66
CA SER A 118 -7.21 -16.80 9.73
C SER A 118 -8.53 -17.04 10.46
N THR A 119 -9.56 -16.38 9.97
CA THR A 119 -10.94 -16.49 10.48
C THR A 119 -11.84 -17.10 9.40
N THR A 120 -12.93 -17.72 9.83
CA THR A 120 -13.92 -18.28 8.91
C THR A 120 -14.53 -17.18 8.05
N ASN A 121 -14.74 -17.49 6.76
CA ASN A 121 -15.47 -16.59 5.87
C ASN A 121 -16.94 -16.48 6.29
N THR A 122 -17.52 -15.30 6.05
CA THR A 122 -18.95 -15.08 6.15
C THR A 122 -19.57 -15.24 4.78
N THR A 123 -20.55 -16.15 4.65
CA THR A 123 -21.25 -16.37 3.38
C THR A 123 -22.53 -15.55 3.34
N TYR A 124 -22.66 -14.70 2.33
CA TYR A 124 -23.88 -13.93 2.06
C TYR A 124 -24.56 -14.48 0.83
N THR A 125 -25.90 -14.62 0.90
CA THR A 125 -26.70 -15.11 -0.21
C THR A 125 -27.55 -13.98 -0.79
N SER A 126 -27.44 -13.77 -2.11
CA SER A 126 -28.24 -12.77 -2.82
C SER A 126 -29.69 -13.21 -2.98
N GLU A 127 -30.57 -12.28 -3.33
CA GLU A 127 -31.99 -12.55 -3.64
C GLU A 127 -32.17 -13.56 -4.78
N THR A 128 -31.20 -13.66 -5.68
CA THR A 128 -31.20 -14.65 -6.77
C THR A 128 -30.68 -16.03 -6.35
N GLY A 129 -30.42 -16.25 -5.05
CA GLY A 129 -29.93 -17.52 -4.49
C GLY A 129 -28.44 -17.79 -4.71
N ARG A 130 -27.66 -16.84 -5.22
CA ARG A 130 -26.20 -16.97 -5.35
C ARG A 130 -25.51 -16.58 -4.05
N SER A 131 -24.59 -17.42 -3.60
CA SER A 131 -23.80 -17.18 -2.39
C SER A 131 -22.39 -16.70 -2.73
N TYR A 132 -21.86 -15.81 -1.87
CA TYR A 132 -20.52 -15.24 -1.99
C TYR A 132 -19.86 -15.21 -0.61
N ASP A 133 -18.58 -15.55 -0.59
CA ASP A 133 -17.78 -15.55 0.62
C ASP A 133 -17.03 -14.23 0.80
N PHE A 134 -17.05 -13.72 2.04
CA PHE A 134 -16.34 -12.53 2.48
C PHE A 134 -15.51 -12.87 3.70
N ASN A 135 -14.30 -12.31 3.79
CA ASN A 135 -13.48 -12.42 4.99
C ASN A 135 -13.20 -11.04 5.55
N THR A 136 -13.77 -10.77 6.71
CA THR A 136 -13.73 -9.46 7.36
C THR A 136 -12.48 -9.25 8.20
N ALA A 137 -11.85 -10.33 8.68
CA ALA A 137 -10.64 -10.34 9.52
C ALA A 137 -10.61 -9.19 10.55
N VAL A 138 -11.71 -9.03 11.32
CA VAL A 138 -12.00 -7.88 12.19
C VAL A 138 -10.82 -7.54 13.10
N ARG A 139 -10.20 -8.55 13.74
CA ARG A 139 -9.09 -8.35 14.66
C ARG A 139 -7.84 -7.76 13.98
N LEU A 140 -7.54 -8.17 12.75
CA LEU A 140 -6.40 -7.66 11.99
C LEU A 140 -6.68 -6.25 11.42
N ASN A 141 -7.92 -5.95 11.06
CA ASN A 141 -8.31 -4.59 10.70
C ASN A 141 -8.19 -3.64 11.90
N ARG A 142 -8.54 -4.10 13.11
CA ARG A 142 -8.32 -3.34 14.33
C ARG A 142 -6.83 -3.11 14.61
N LEU A 143 -5.99 -4.15 14.48
CA LEU A 143 -4.54 -4.03 14.59
C LEU A 143 -3.98 -2.98 13.62
N LEU A 144 -4.45 -2.96 12.38
CA LEU A 144 -4.01 -2.03 11.35
C LEU A 144 -4.22 -0.57 11.80
N VAL A 145 -5.41 -0.21 12.28
CA VAL A 145 -5.71 1.14 12.78
C VAL A 145 -4.91 1.47 14.04
N LYS A 146 -4.82 0.55 15.00
CA LYS A 146 -4.05 0.76 16.24
C LYS A 146 -2.57 1.03 15.99
N ILE A 147 -1.96 0.36 15.01
CA ILE A 147 -0.58 0.65 14.61
C ILE A 147 -0.46 2.07 14.08
N LEU A 148 -1.39 2.52 13.24
CA LEU A 148 -1.37 3.88 12.69
C LEU A 148 -1.50 4.95 13.79
N VAL A 149 -2.34 4.70 14.78
CA VAL A 149 -2.50 5.62 15.92
C VAL A 149 -1.27 5.58 16.82
N SER A 150 -0.77 4.40 17.18
CA SER A 150 0.40 4.25 18.07
C SER A 150 1.68 4.84 17.48
N THR A 151 1.80 4.86 16.15
CA THR A 151 2.95 5.46 15.46
C THR A 151 2.76 6.96 15.16
N GLY A 152 1.62 7.53 15.52
CA GLY A 152 1.27 8.93 15.23
C GLY A 152 1.03 9.22 13.74
N GLN A 153 0.83 8.20 12.90
CA GLN A 153 0.45 8.37 11.50
C GLN A 153 -1.01 8.81 11.36
N LEU A 154 -1.87 8.38 12.29
CA LEU A 154 -3.19 8.95 12.54
C LEU A 154 -3.23 9.46 13.98
N VAL A 155 -3.90 10.59 14.20
CA VAL A 155 -3.97 11.27 15.50
C VAL A 155 -5.42 11.25 15.97
N ALA A 156 -5.67 10.70 17.16
CA ALA A 156 -6.99 10.67 17.80
C ALA A 156 -7.58 12.10 17.91
N GLY A 157 -8.88 12.24 17.76
CA GLY A 157 -9.60 13.52 17.73
C GLY A 157 -9.52 14.25 16.39
N ASN A 158 -8.74 13.76 15.41
CA ASN A 158 -8.61 14.42 14.10
C ASN A 158 -9.58 13.82 13.07
N SER A 159 -9.94 14.67 12.08
CA SER A 159 -10.78 14.29 10.95
C SER A 159 -9.98 14.17 9.66
N TYR A 160 -10.25 13.15 8.87
CA TYR A 160 -9.52 12.79 7.67
C TYR A 160 -10.45 12.60 6.45
N ASP A 161 -9.86 12.62 5.26
CA ASP A 161 -10.53 12.23 4.02
C ASP A 161 -10.26 10.74 3.76
N LEU A 162 -11.32 9.96 3.56
CA LEU A 162 -11.25 8.53 3.31
C LEU A 162 -11.60 8.24 1.86
N ASP A 163 -10.84 7.35 1.28
CA ASP A 163 -11.15 6.77 -0.03
C ASP A 163 -11.41 5.27 0.11
N PHE A 164 -12.39 4.77 -0.61
CA PHE A 164 -12.66 3.35 -0.69
C PHE A 164 -12.73 2.89 -2.15
N ASP A 165 -12.11 1.74 -2.42
CA ASP A 165 -12.12 1.12 -3.74
C ASP A 165 -11.94 -0.39 -3.66
N HIS A 166 -12.31 -1.11 -4.72
CA HIS A 166 -12.06 -2.53 -4.84
C HIS A 166 -10.85 -2.79 -5.74
N GLN A 167 -9.93 -3.61 -5.24
CA GLN A 167 -8.77 -4.07 -6.00
C GLN A 167 -8.96 -5.52 -6.41
N PHE A 168 -8.98 -5.80 -7.71
CA PHE A 168 -8.94 -7.18 -8.18
C PHE A 168 -7.53 -7.74 -8.06
N ILE A 169 -7.42 -8.90 -7.42
CA ILE A 169 -6.18 -9.68 -7.32
C ILE A 169 -6.37 -10.95 -8.14
N GLU A 170 -5.71 -11.00 -9.30
CA GLU A 170 -5.68 -12.18 -10.15
C GLU A 170 -4.91 -13.30 -9.45
N THR A 171 -5.54 -14.46 -9.33
CA THR A 171 -4.93 -15.62 -8.67
C THR A 171 -5.71 -16.89 -8.99
N GLU A 172 -5.02 -18.03 -9.09
CA GLU A 172 -5.60 -19.36 -9.29
C GLU A 172 -5.68 -20.15 -7.98
N LYS A 173 -6.04 -19.46 -6.86
CA LYS A 173 -6.19 -20.14 -5.57
C LYS A 173 -7.47 -20.98 -5.54
N TYR A 174 -7.49 -21.97 -4.63
CA TYR A 174 -8.51 -23.03 -4.62
C TYR A 174 -9.96 -22.50 -4.58
N ASP A 175 -10.21 -21.47 -3.77
CA ASP A 175 -11.54 -20.85 -3.61
C ASP A 175 -11.72 -19.55 -4.40
N ALA A 176 -10.74 -19.16 -5.23
CA ALA A 176 -10.85 -17.98 -6.09
C ALA A 176 -11.93 -18.16 -7.16
N LYS A 177 -12.66 -17.09 -7.48
CA LYS A 177 -13.79 -17.12 -8.42
C LYS A 177 -13.49 -16.30 -9.68
N MET A 178 -14.15 -16.68 -10.78
CA MET A 178 -14.07 -15.96 -12.06
C MET A 178 -14.66 -14.55 -11.92
N THR A 179 -13.84 -13.52 -12.12
CA THR A 179 -14.25 -12.12 -12.07
C THR A 179 -15.00 -11.70 -13.34
N TYR A 180 -15.70 -10.56 -13.30
CA TYR A 180 -16.30 -9.99 -14.51
C TYR A 180 -15.27 -9.57 -15.56
N LYS A 181 -14.01 -9.38 -15.15
CA LYS A 181 -12.88 -9.09 -16.06
C LYS A 181 -12.30 -10.32 -16.75
N LYS A 182 -12.94 -11.50 -16.58
CA LYS A 182 -12.58 -12.78 -17.20
C LYS A 182 -11.25 -13.39 -16.75
N PHE A 183 -10.86 -13.16 -15.50
CA PHE A 183 -9.79 -13.90 -14.83
C PHE A 183 -10.28 -14.41 -13.46
N THR A 184 -9.65 -15.46 -12.95
CA THR A 184 -9.93 -15.98 -11.60
C THR A 184 -9.22 -15.15 -10.55
N GLY A 185 -9.90 -14.82 -9.44
CA GLY A 185 -9.28 -14.02 -8.38
C GLY A 185 -10.19 -13.64 -7.23
N TYR A 186 -9.71 -12.72 -6.41
CA TYR A 186 -10.44 -12.07 -5.33
C TYR A 186 -10.68 -10.60 -5.65
N SER A 187 -11.61 -9.97 -4.92
CA SER A 187 -11.93 -8.55 -5.06
C SER A 187 -11.99 -7.84 -3.71
N PRO A 188 -10.86 -7.73 -2.97
CA PRO A 188 -10.86 -7.04 -1.69
C PRO A 188 -11.31 -5.57 -1.83
N GLY A 189 -12.16 -5.14 -0.89
CA GLY A 189 -12.44 -3.73 -0.64
C GLY A 189 -11.33 -3.15 0.24
N VAL A 190 -10.78 -2.00 -0.15
CA VAL A 190 -9.65 -1.35 0.52
C VAL A 190 -10.00 0.09 0.85
N ALA A 191 -9.91 0.44 2.12
CA ALA A 191 -10.05 1.80 2.60
C ALA A 191 -8.68 2.43 2.87
N VAL A 192 -8.52 3.70 2.49
CA VAL A 192 -7.28 4.42 2.72
C VAL A 192 -7.56 5.86 3.18
N ILE A 193 -6.66 6.39 4.02
CA ILE A 193 -6.59 7.79 4.43
C ILE A 193 -5.26 8.33 3.93
N GLY A 194 -5.30 9.28 3.01
CA GLY A 194 -4.08 9.76 2.35
C GLY A 194 -3.35 8.64 1.62
N ASP A 195 -2.16 8.26 2.08
CA ASP A 195 -1.33 7.17 1.54
C ASP A 195 -1.29 5.95 2.48
N LEU A 196 -2.17 5.87 3.48
CA LEU A 196 -2.20 4.83 4.50
C LEU A 196 -3.41 3.91 4.28
N ILE A 197 -3.19 2.60 4.27
CA ILE A 197 -4.27 1.61 4.25
C ILE A 197 -4.84 1.52 5.67
N VAL A 198 -6.16 1.72 5.81
CA VAL A 198 -6.86 1.71 7.10
C VAL A 198 -7.86 0.58 7.24
N GLY A 199 -8.17 -0.14 6.17
CA GLY A 199 -9.09 -1.28 6.23
C GLY A 199 -9.02 -2.13 4.97
N ILE A 200 -9.16 -3.45 5.13
CA ILE A 200 -9.22 -4.42 4.03
C ILE A 200 -10.24 -5.49 4.39
N GLU A 201 -11.21 -5.72 3.52
CA GLU A 201 -12.07 -6.89 3.57
C GLU A 201 -11.99 -7.66 2.25
N ASN A 202 -11.64 -8.91 2.30
CA ASN A 202 -11.52 -9.74 1.11
C ASN A 202 -12.87 -10.38 0.76
N ARG A 203 -13.11 -10.58 -0.53
CA ARG A 203 -14.35 -11.19 -1.03
C ARG A 203 -14.11 -11.96 -2.32
N ASP A 204 -15.06 -12.83 -2.66
CA ASP A 204 -15.10 -13.53 -3.93
C ASP A 204 -14.97 -12.59 -5.11
N GLY A 205 -14.15 -12.95 -6.10
CA GLY A 205 -13.90 -12.14 -7.28
C GLY A 205 -15.12 -11.88 -8.17
N ASN A 206 -16.15 -12.72 -8.06
CA ASN A 206 -17.42 -12.58 -8.78
C ASN A 206 -18.52 -11.86 -7.98
N ALA A 207 -18.25 -11.45 -6.74
CA ALA A 207 -19.20 -10.65 -5.97
C ALA A 207 -19.33 -9.26 -6.60
N ASN A 208 -20.57 -8.78 -6.76
CA ASN A 208 -20.79 -7.42 -7.19
C ASN A 208 -20.22 -6.46 -6.15
N VAL A 209 -19.54 -5.39 -6.60
CA VAL A 209 -18.89 -4.44 -5.69
C VAL A 209 -19.85 -3.79 -4.68
N ARG A 210 -21.15 -3.61 -5.03
CA ARG A 210 -22.17 -3.06 -4.12
C ARG A 210 -22.70 -4.06 -3.11
N PHE A 211 -22.58 -5.36 -3.41
CA PHE A 211 -23.16 -6.40 -2.58
C PHE A 211 -22.48 -6.42 -1.22
N HIS A 212 -23.24 -6.11 -0.16
CA HIS A 212 -22.77 -5.95 1.23
C HIS A 212 -21.61 -4.94 1.41
N GLN A 213 -21.47 -3.95 0.53
CA GLN A 213 -20.46 -2.90 0.68
C GLN A 213 -20.79 -1.96 1.84
N GLN A 214 -22.08 -1.70 2.10
CA GLN A 214 -22.51 -0.92 3.28
C GLN A 214 -22.03 -1.55 4.58
N ASP A 215 -22.09 -2.88 4.70
CA ASP A 215 -21.63 -3.58 5.91
C ASP A 215 -20.12 -3.50 6.07
N THR A 216 -19.36 -3.56 4.95
CA THR A 216 -17.91 -3.35 4.93
C THR A 216 -17.56 -1.94 5.41
N LEU A 217 -18.24 -0.93 4.89
CA LEU A 217 -18.01 0.48 5.27
C LEU A 217 -18.37 0.72 6.73
N GLU A 218 -19.51 0.19 7.22
CA GLU A 218 -19.92 0.28 8.63
C GLU A 218 -18.81 -0.25 9.56
N ARG A 219 -18.22 -1.42 9.24
CA ARG A 219 -17.10 -1.97 10.01
C ARG A 219 -15.85 -1.12 9.96
N ILE A 220 -15.54 -0.53 8.78
CA ILE A 220 -14.37 0.35 8.61
C ILE A 220 -14.54 1.62 9.44
N PHE A 221 -15.70 2.30 9.33
CA PHE A 221 -15.98 3.52 10.11
C PHE A 221 -15.98 3.24 11.61
N SER A 222 -16.72 2.21 12.08
CA SER A 222 -16.74 1.81 13.47
C SER A 222 -15.34 1.50 14.02
N ASN A 223 -14.48 0.89 13.22
CA ASN A 223 -13.11 0.60 13.61
C ASN A 223 -12.25 1.87 13.76
N LEU A 224 -12.40 2.85 12.86
CA LEU A 224 -11.73 4.15 12.97
C LEU A 224 -12.23 4.94 14.18
N GLU A 225 -13.54 5.01 14.36
CA GLU A 225 -14.19 5.70 15.49
C GLU A 225 -13.82 5.10 16.84
N SER A 226 -13.56 3.79 16.92
CA SER A 226 -13.12 3.13 18.16
C SER A 226 -11.77 3.63 18.69
N ASP A 227 -10.96 4.21 17.82
CA ASP A 227 -9.69 4.85 18.14
C ASP A 227 -9.75 6.39 17.97
N ASP A 228 -10.97 6.96 18.02
CA ASP A 228 -11.25 8.41 17.93
C ASP A 228 -10.73 9.05 16.63
N ILE A 229 -10.78 8.31 15.53
CA ILE A 229 -10.45 8.79 14.20
C ILE A 229 -11.73 9.07 13.42
N HIS A 230 -11.94 10.32 13.04
CA HIS A 230 -13.14 10.75 12.34
C HIS A 230 -12.92 10.85 10.83
N VAL A 231 -13.97 10.60 10.06
CA VAL A 231 -13.94 10.80 8.61
C VAL A 231 -14.78 12.03 8.25
N ARG A 232 -14.10 13.06 7.75
CA ARG A 232 -14.79 14.27 7.29
C ARG A 232 -15.41 14.07 5.92
N ARG A 233 -14.66 13.52 4.97
CA ARG A 233 -15.10 13.37 3.58
C ARG A 233 -14.77 11.98 3.06
N ALA A 234 -15.72 11.34 2.39
CA ALA A 234 -15.54 10.03 1.76
C ALA A 234 -15.63 10.13 0.22
N ARG A 235 -14.66 9.54 -0.50
CA ARG A 235 -14.65 9.48 -1.97
C ARG A 235 -14.70 8.03 -2.45
N MET A 236 -15.58 7.76 -3.42
CA MET A 236 -15.76 6.42 -3.99
C MET A 236 -16.03 6.47 -5.49
N ASP A 237 -15.87 5.35 -6.16
CA ASP A 237 -16.18 5.22 -7.57
C ASP A 237 -17.69 4.99 -7.84
N CYS A 238 -18.07 4.83 -9.10
CA CYS A 238 -19.46 4.58 -9.48
C CYS A 238 -19.99 3.22 -9.01
N GLY A 239 -19.11 2.29 -8.71
CA GLY A 239 -19.46 1.01 -8.10
C GLY A 239 -20.15 1.17 -6.75
N SER A 240 -19.87 2.23 -6.02
CA SER A 240 -20.45 2.55 -4.71
C SER A 240 -21.70 3.42 -4.74
N CYS A 241 -22.22 3.78 -5.93
CA CYS A 241 -23.38 4.66 -6.03
C CYS A 241 -24.69 3.84 -5.84
N SER A 242 -25.06 3.54 -4.60
CA SER A 242 -26.36 2.98 -4.21
C SER A 242 -26.91 3.71 -2.98
N ARG A 243 -28.24 3.56 -2.72
CA ARG A 243 -28.92 4.21 -1.61
C ARG A 243 -28.34 3.78 -0.28
N GLU A 244 -28.23 2.49 -0.07
CA GLU A 244 -27.78 1.88 1.18
C GLU A 244 -26.36 2.29 1.55
N ILE A 245 -25.47 2.36 0.53
CA ILE A 245 -24.09 2.79 0.71
C ILE A 245 -24.02 4.26 1.10
N VAL A 246 -24.77 5.14 0.38
CA VAL A 246 -24.81 6.57 0.70
C VAL A 246 -25.39 6.81 2.08
N GLU A 247 -26.48 6.14 2.45
CA GLU A 247 -27.09 6.26 3.79
C GLU A 247 -26.16 5.79 4.91
N THR A 248 -25.27 4.81 4.63
CA THR A 248 -24.23 4.41 5.59
C THR A 248 -23.17 5.50 5.72
N ILE A 249 -22.70 6.06 4.61
CA ILE A 249 -21.65 7.11 4.65
C ILE A 249 -22.17 8.37 5.36
N GLU A 250 -23.42 8.77 5.10
CA GLU A 250 -24.06 9.95 5.73
C GLU A 250 -24.11 9.86 7.27
N LYS A 251 -24.05 8.65 7.86
CA LYS A 251 -24.02 8.47 9.33
C LYS A 251 -22.65 8.74 9.94
N HIS A 252 -21.58 8.58 9.15
CA HIS A 252 -20.20 8.57 9.63
C HIS A 252 -19.33 9.69 9.08
N CYS A 253 -19.78 10.39 8.03
CA CYS A 253 -19.01 11.45 7.36
C CYS A 253 -19.79 12.74 7.27
N GLU A 254 -19.08 13.88 7.25
CA GLU A 254 -19.71 15.18 7.00
C GLU A 254 -20.17 15.29 5.55
N HIS A 255 -19.37 14.77 4.59
CA HIS A 255 -19.68 14.81 3.16
C HIS A 255 -19.19 13.57 2.42
N PHE A 256 -19.93 13.22 1.36
CA PHE A 256 -19.51 12.19 0.42
C PHE A 256 -19.37 12.72 -1.02
N TYR A 257 -18.53 12.05 -1.79
CA TYR A 257 -18.28 12.36 -3.20
C TYR A 257 -18.17 11.04 -3.97
N ILE A 258 -19.24 10.68 -4.70
CA ILE A 258 -19.33 9.40 -5.41
C ILE A 258 -19.57 9.68 -6.89
N ARG A 259 -18.82 9.00 -7.75
CA ARG A 259 -19.10 9.10 -9.17
C ARG A 259 -20.49 8.54 -9.48
N ALA A 260 -21.35 9.34 -10.09
CA ALA A 260 -22.70 8.92 -10.41
C ALA A 260 -22.69 7.86 -11.52
N ASN A 261 -23.64 6.92 -11.43
CA ASN A 261 -23.84 5.91 -12.46
C ASN A 261 -24.29 6.55 -13.76
N ARG A 262 -23.79 6.04 -14.87
CA ARG A 262 -24.29 6.38 -16.19
C ARG A 262 -25.64 5.70 -16.41
N CYS A 263 -26.67 6.45 -16.76
CA CYS A 263 -27.98 5.97 -17.16
C CYS A 263 -28.58 6.88 -18.24
N SER A 264 -29.40 6.35 -19.13
CA SER A 264 -29.98 7.10 -20.25
C SER A 264 -30.77 8.33 -19.80
N SER A 265 -31.59 8.17 -18.76
CA SER A 265 -32.38 9.28 -18.21
C SER A 265 -31.55 10.44 -17.68
N LEU A 266 -30.31 10.18 -17.25
CA LEU A 266 -29.38 11.23 -16.83
C LEU A 266 -28.90 12.04 -18.04
N TYR A 267 -28.59 11.41 -19.17
CA TYR A 267 -28.06 12.09 -20.35
C TYR A 267 -29.09 13.03 -20.98
N ASP A 268 -30.36 12.68 -21.03
CA ASP A 268 -31.41 13.56 -21.52
C ASP A 268 -31.45 14.87 -20.74
N ASN A 269 -31.31 14.78 -19.41
CA ASN A 269 -31.22 15.94 -18.54
C ASN A 269 -29.92 16.74 -18.76
N LEU A 270 -28.75 16.07 -18.92
CA LEU A 270 -27.48 16.73 -19.14
C LEU A 270 -27.38 17.47 -20.44
N LEU A 271 -27.97 16.96 -21.54
CA LEU A 271 -28.00 17.60 -22.85
C LEU A 271 -28.87 18.87 -22.85
N ALA A 272 -29.92 18.91 -22.04
CA ALA A 272 -30.79 20.05 -21.87
C ALA A 272 -30.20 21.19 -21.02
N LEU A 273 -29.13 20.93 -20.24
CA LEU A 273 -28.57 21.93 -19.34
C LEU A 273 -27.99 23.13 -20.06
N ARG A 274 -28.16 24.29 -19.42
CA ARG A 274 -27.60 25.58 -19.84
C ARG A 274 -26.77 26.18 -18.70
N GLY A 275 -26.01 27.22 -18.93
CA GLY A 275 -25.25 27.93 -17.89
C GLY A 275 -23.92 27.24 -17.53
N TRP A 276 -23.32 26.59 -18.51
CA TRP A 276 -21.98 25.97 -18.34
C TRP A 276 -20.92 27.04 -18.07
N LYS A 277 -20.06 26.79 -17.07
CA LYS A 277 -18.90 27.62 -16.74
C LYS A 277 -17.63 26.92 -17.22
N ARG A 278 -16.80 27.63 -17.97
CA ARG A 278 -15.49 27.11 -18.40
C ARG A 278 -14.49 27.26 -17.29
N GLU A 279 -13.76 26.21 -17.03
CA GLU A 279 -12.71 26.11 -16.01
C GLU A 279 -11.54 25.29 -16.54
N VAL A 280 -10.32 25.70 -16.17
CA VAL A 280 -9.08 24.94 -16.48
C VAL A 280 -8.66 24.22 -15.23
N ILE A 281 -8.62 22.88 -15.28
CA ILE A 281 -8.22 21.99 -14.18
C ILE A 281 -7.07 21.13 -14.68
N ASN A 282 -5.91 21.23 -14.01
CA ASN A 282 -4.68 20.50 -14.40
C ASN A 282 -4.27 20.70 -15.87
N GLY A 283 -4.49 21.92 -16.42
CA GLY A 283 -4.13 22.27 -17.80
C GLY A 283 -5.12 21.81 -18.87
N ILE A 284 -6.23 21.19 -18.49
CA ILE A 284 -7.31 20.75 -19.39
C ILE A 284 -8.52 21.67 -19.19
N GLU A 285 -9.11 22.14 -20.29
CA GLU A 285 -10.33 22.94 -20.27
C GLU A 285 -11.56 22.05 -20.13
N TYR A 286 -12.39 22.34 -19.14
CA TYR A 286 -13.67 21.69 -18.87
C TYR A 286 -14.80 22.70 -18.79
N GLU A 287 -16.00 22.24 -19.06
CA GLU A 287 -17.23 22.99 -18.76
C GLU A 287 -17.89 22.32 -17.54
N LEU A 288 -18.16 23.13 -16.51
CA LEU A 288 -18.72 22.66 -15.24
C LEU A 288 -20.14 23.20 -15.06
N ASN A 289 -20.98 22.38 -14.44
CA ASN A 289 -22.34 22.75 -14.00
C ASN A 289 -22.68 22.00 -12.71
N SER A 290 -23.73 22.42 -12.02
CA SER A 290 -24.27 21.63 -10.90
C SER A 290 -25.78 21.82 -10.80
N ILE A 291 -26.47 20.73 -10.47
CA ILE A 291 -27.91 20.70 -10.28
C ILE A 291 -28.22 19.95 -8.97
N ILE A 292 -29.38 20.20 -8.41
CA ILE A 292 -29.97 19.36 -7.36
C ILE A 292 -30.93 18.40 -8.06
N THR A 293 -30.79 17.12 -7.77
CA THR A 293 -31.61 16.08 -8.37
C THR A 293 -32.10 15.10 -7.30
N GLU A 294 -33.34 14.70 -7.40
CA GLU A 294 -33.84 13.57 -6.63
C GLU A 294 -33.20 12.29 -7.19
N LYS A 295 -32.32 11.68 -6.43
CA LYS A 295 -31.60 10.47 -6.85
C LYS A 295 -32.35 9.21 -6.49
N TRP A 296 -32.96 9.21 -5.32
CA TRP A 296 -33.82 8.15 -4.80
C TRP A 296 -35.05 8.81 -4.15
N GLU A 297 -36.16 8.10 -4.11
CA GLU A 297 -37.43 8.59 -3.56
C GLU A 297 -37.22 9.28 -2.19
N GLY A 298 -37.58 10.56 -2.11
CA GLY A 298 -37.43 11.38 -0.92
C GLY A 298 -36.00 11.85 -0.61
N LYS A 299 -35.01 11.54 -1.46
CA LYS A 299 -33.60 11.94 -1.27
C LYS A 299 -33.05 12.70 -2.47
N ALA A 300 -32.87 14.00 -2.27
CA ALA A 300 -32.26 14.89 -3.27
C ALA A 300 -30.81 15.22 -2.91
N TYR A 301 -29.93 15.15 -3.88
CA TYR A 301 -28.51 15.42 -3.74
C TYR A 301 -28.04 16.39 -4.84
N ARG A 302 -26.88 16.97 -4.60
CA ARG A 302 -26.18 17.77 -5.60
C ARG A 302 -25.44 16.86 -6.57
N LEU A 303 -25.66 17.10 -7.88
CA LEU A 303 -24.91 16.49 -8.96
C LEU A 303 -24.02 17.55 -9.58
N VAL A 304 -22.70 17.39 -9.41
CA VAL A 304 -21.70 18.22 -10.08
C VAL A 304 -21.29 17.54 -11.37
N ILE A 305 -21.42 18.28 -12.48
CA ILE A 305 -21.23 17.78 -13.83
C ILE A 305 -20.00 18.43 -14.42
N GLN A 306 -19.07 17.62 -14.89
CA GLN A 306 -17.91 18.00 -15.67
C GLN A 306 -18.07 17.42 -17.07
N ARG A 307 -17.90 18.26 -18.10
CA ARG A 307 -17.85 17.80 -19.49
C ARG A 307 -16.63 18.34 -20.21
N GLU A 308 -16.11 17.56 -21.14
CA GLU A 308 -15.06 17.96 -22.06
C GLU A 308 -15.46 17.62 -23.50
N ARG A 309 -15.06 18.45 -24.46
CA ARG A 309 -15.31 18.18 -25.86
C ARG A 309 -14.43 17.08 -26.38
N ARG A 310 -14.99 16.14 -27.13
CA ARG A 310 -14.22 15.06 -27.78
C ARG A 310 -13.31 15.65 -28.85
N MET A 311 -12.04 15.27 -28.82
CA MET A 311 -11.02 15.83 -29.73
C MET A 311 -11.01 15.18 -31.11
N ASP A 312 -11.52 13.97 -31.22
CA ASP A 312 -11.50 13.11 -32.39
C ASP A 312 -12.67 13.36 -33.39
N GLY A 313 -13.60 14.24 -33.02
CA GLY A 313 -14.83 14.50 -33.81
C GLY A 313 -15.81 13.32 -33.78
N GLU A 314 -15.56 12.28 -32.99
CA GLU A 314 -16.50 11.19 -32.79
C GLU A 314 -17.72 11.67 -31.98
N GLN A 315 -18.90 11.26 -32.42
CA GLN A 315 -20.13 11.47 -31.68
C GLN A 315 -20.53 10.15 -31.03
N ASP A 316 -20.67 10.18 -29.69
CA ASP A 316 -21.28 9.08 -28.96
C ASP A 316 -22.80 9.17 -29.09
N LEU A 317 -23.45 8.02 -29.21
CA LEU A 317 -24.90 7.92 -29.41
C LEU A 317 -25.73 8.62 -28.28
N TRP A 318 -25.15 8.65 -27.06
CA TRP A 318 -25.79 9.14 -25.85
C TRP A 318 -25.22 10.48 -25.37
N GLU A 319 -23.92 10.69 -25.50
CA GLU A 319 -23.17 11.84 -24.99
C GLU A 319 -22.96 12.93 -26.06
N GLY A 320 -23.18 12.65 -27.35
CA GLY A 320 -22.96 13.57 -28.46
C GLY A 320 -21.48 13.97 -28.62
N GLU A 321 -21.21 15.28 -28.72
CA GLU A 321 -19.85 15.82 -28.88
C GLU A 321 -19.04 15.92 -27.57
N TYR A 322 -19.64 15.59 -26.43
CA TYR A 322 -19.03 15.76 -25.11
C TYR A 322 -18.92 14.43 -24.38
N THR A 323 -17.88 14.32 -23.54
CA THR A 323 -17.77 13.27 -22.51
C THR A 323 -18.19 13.88 -21.18
N TYR A 324 -19.12 13.22 -20.48
CA TYR A 324 -19.65 13.68 -19.20
C TYR A 324 -19.11 12.85 -18.03
N ARG A 325 -18.79 13.54 -16.95
CA ARG A 325 -18.43 12.93 -15.66
C ARG A 325 -19.24 13.62 -14.57
N CYS A 326 -19.98 12.84 -13.80
CA CYS A 326 -20.87 13.36 -12.77
C CYS A 326 -20.44 12.88 -11.39
N ILE A 327 -20.46 13.78 -10.41
CA ILE A 327 -20.14 13.50 -9.00
C ILE A 327 -21.41 13.80 -8.20
N LEU A 328 -21.94 12.79 -7.53
CA LEU A 328 -23.02 12.90 -6.55
C LEU A 328 -22.44 13.25 -5.20
N THR A 329 -23.02 14.24 -4.52
CA THR A 329 -22.52 14.72 -3.21
C THR A 329 -23.64 15.41 -2.42
N ASP A 330 -23.48 15.47 -1.12
CA ASP A 330 -24.25 16.26 -0.18
C ASP A 330 -23.53 17.58 0.21
N ASP A 331 -22.41 17.91 -0.43
CA ASP A 331 -21.75 19.21 -0.28
C ASP A 331 -22.41 20.28 -1.16
N TYR A 332 -23.22 21.13 -0.53
CA TYR A 332 -23.91 22.24 -1.19
C TYR A 332 -23.13 23.56 -1.14
N THR A 333 -22.00 23.59 -0.42
CA THR A 333 -21.24 24.82 -0.11
C THR A 333 -20.05 25.03 -1.04
N SER A 334 -19.29 23.98 -1.34
CA SER A 334 -18.12 24.05 -2.20
C SER A 334 -18.51 24.35 -3.66
N THR A 335 -17.63 25.04 -4.38
CA THR A 335 -17.82 25.30 -5.82
C THR A 335 -17.71 24.00 -6.63
N PRO A 336 -18.32 23.93 -7.83
CA PRO A 336 -18.15 22.76 -8.71
C PRO A 336 -16.69 22.45 -9.01
N ARG A 337 -15.83 23.46 -9.14
CA ARG A 337 -14.40 23.31 -9.36
C ARG A 337 -13.72 22.61 -8.19
N GLU A 338 -13.93 23.10 -6.96
CA GLU A 338 -13.35 22.50 -5.75
C GLU A 338 -13.75 21.04 -5.59
N ILE A 339 -15.04 20.71 -5.89
CA ILE A 339 -15.54 19.33 -5.82
C ILE A 339 -14.83 18.44 -6.85
N VAL A 340 -14.67 18.92 -8.10
CA VAL A 340 -13.98 18.16 -9.15
C VAL A 340 -12.49 18.00 -8.84
N GLU A 341 -11.82 19.06 -8.42
CA GLU A 341 -10.39 18.99 -8.02
C GLU A 341 -10.20 18.02 -6.86
N PHE A 342 -11.04 18.11 -5.82
CA PHE A 342 -10.99 17.18 -4.68
C PHE A 342 -11.25 15.73 -5.09
N TYR A 343 -12.27 15.48 -5.92
CA TYR A 343 -12.57 14.13 -6.39
C TYR A 343 -11.44 13.53 -7.24
N ASN A 344 -10.79 14.33 -8.05
CA ASN A 344 -9.70 13.88 -8.93
C ASN A 344 -8.46 13.41 -8.15
N LEU A 345 -8.27 13.86 -6.90
CA LEU A 345 -7.19 13.35 -6.03
C LEU A 345 -7.35 11.86 -5.70
N ARG A 346 -8.53 11.28 -5.90
CA ARG A 346 -8.78 9.83 -5.74
C ARG A 346 -7.88 8.98 -6.64
N GLY A 347 -7.46 9.47 -7.82
CA GLY A 347 -6.56 8.75 -8.73
C GLY A 347 -5.21 8.34 -8.13
N GLY A 348 -4.80 8.92 -7.00
CA GLY A 348 -3.59 8.50 -6.28
C GLY A 348 -3.61 7.07 -5.73
N LYS A 349 -4.78 6.42 -5.66
CA LYS A 349 -4.96 5.04 -5.15
C LYS A 349 -4.35 3.97 -6.02
N GLU A 350 -4.38 4.15 -7.33
CA GLU A 350 -3.76 3.20 -8.27
C GLU A 350 -2.28 2.97 -7.93
N ARG A 351 -1.62 4.01 -7.40
CA ARG A 351 -0.25 3.91 -6.92
C ARG A 351 -0.11 3.04 -5.66
N ILE A 352 -1.09 3.08 -4.75
CA ILE A 352 -1.07 2.24 -3.54
C ILE A 352 -1.20 0.77 -3.94
N PHE A 353 -2.14 0.46 -4.83
CA PHE A 353 -2.33 -0.90 -5.32
C PHE A 353 -1.11 -1.40 -6.11
N ASP A 354 -0.51 -0.53 -6.94
CA ASP A 354 0.72 -0.86 -7.64
C ASP A 354 1.90 -1.10 -6.67
N ASP A 355 2.02 -0.32 -5.59
CA ASP A 355 3.00 -0.57 -4.52
C ASP A 355 2.75 -1.93 -3.84
N MET A 356 1.48 -2.29 -3.53
CA MET A 356 1.14 -3.57 -2.90
C MET A 356 1.44 -4.75 -3.83
N ASN A 357 1.08 -4.65 -5.10
CA ASN A 357 1.32 -5.71 -6.08
C ASN A 357 2.81 -5.93 -6.35
N ASN A 358 3.57 -4.86 -6.55
CA ASN A 358 4.96 -4.91 -7.01
C ASN A 358 6.01 -4.82 -5.89
N GLY A 359 5.60 -4.42 -4.68
CA GLY A 359 6.51 -4.19 -3.56
C GLY A 359 6.21 -4.99 -2.31
N PHE A 360 4.96 -5.46 -2.12
CA PHE A 360 4.52 -6.10 -0.87
C PHE A 360 3.73 -7.39 -1.10
N GLY A 361 3.90 -8.03 -2.25
CA GLY A 361 3.52 -9.42 -2.50
C GLY A 361 2.07 -9.69 -2.86
N TRP A 362 1.21 -8.68 -3.08
CA TRP A 362 -0.21 -8.94 -3.42
C TRP A 362 -0.40 -9.67 -4.75
N ALA A 363 0.53 -9.51 -5.69
CA ALA A 363 0.52 -10.29 -6.93
C ALA A 363 0.91 -11.77 -6.76
N ARG A 364 1.37 -12.19 -5.56
CA ARG A 364 1.84 -13.55 -5.27
C ARG A 364 1.33 -14.05 -3.93
N LEU A 365 0.03 -14.26 -3.84
CA LEU A 365 -0.61 -14.75 -2.61
C LEU A 365 -0.04 -16.12 -2.19
N PRO A 366 0.37 -16.29 -0.91
CA PRO A 366 1.14 -17.48 -0.52
C PRO A 366 0.28 -18.69 -0.14
N LYS A 367 -1.04 -18.51 0.07
CA LYS A 367 -1.92 -19.54 0.64
C LYS A 367 -2.97 -20.01 -0.38
N SER A 368 -3.64 -21.13 -0.09
CA SER A 368 -4.61 -21.75 -0.99
C SER A 368 -6.02 -21.18 -0.86
N PHE A 369 -6.34 -20.55 0.28
CA PHE A 369 -7.71 -20.12 0.60
C PHE A 369 -7.79 -18.63 0.93
N MET A 370 -8.93 -18.02 0.66
CA MET A 370 -9.25 -16.61 0.91
C MET A 370 -8.95 -16.20 2.35
N ALA A 371 -9.42 -16.98 3.32
CA ALA A 371 -9.27 -16.67 4.74
C ALA A 371 -7.81 -16.43 5.16
N GLU A 372 -6.91 -17.31 4.73
CA GLU A 372 -5.48 -17.19 5.01
C GLU A 372 -4.83 -16.05 4.19
N ASN A 373 -5.24 -15.89 2.94
CA ASN A 373 -4.74 -14.81 2.09
C ASN A 373 -5.20 -13.42 2.59
N THR A 374 -6.36 -13.32 3.22
CA THR A 374 -6.81 -12.06 3.86
C THR A 374 -5.87 -11.65 5.00
N VAL A 375 -5.41 -12.61 5.81
CA VAL A 375 -4.37 -12.36 6.83
C VAL A 375 -3.10 -11.81 6.19
N PHE A 376 -2.65 -12.44 5.10
CA PHE A 376 -1.47 -12.00 4.37
C PHE A 376 -1.63 -10.57 3.83
N LEU A 377 -2.77 -10.24 3.23
CA LEU A 377 -3.06 -8.89 2.74
C LEU A 377 -2.97 -7.84 3.86
N LEU A 378 -3.53 -8.14 5.03
CA LEU A 378 -3.52 -7.23 6.18
C LEU A 378 -2.13 -7.08 6.81
N LEU A 379 -1.38 -8.17 6.99
CA LEU A 379 -0.01 -8.09 7.51
C LEU A 379 0.91 -7.31 6.56
N THR A 380 0.76 -7.50 5.26
CA THR A 380 1.53 -6.74 4.27
C THR A 380 1.10 -5.28 4.17
N ALA A 381 -0.17 -4.96 4.44
CA ALA A 381 -0.63 -3.58 4.61
C ALA A 381 0.00 -2.90 5.85
N VAL A 382 0.09 -3.61 6.98
CA VAL A 382 0.86 -3.15 8.17
C VAL A 382 2.31 -2.87 7.79
N ILE A 383 2.95 -3.78 7.08
CA ILE A 383 4.36 -3.65 6.64
C ILE A 383 4.53 -2.45 5.71
N ARG A 384 3.60 -2.21 4.77
CA ARG A 384 3.64 -1.03 3.90
C ARG A 384 3.42 0.26 4.68
N ASN A 385 2.47 0.30 5.59
CA ASN A 385 2.24 1.48 6.44
C ASN A 385 3.48 1.77 7.32
N PHE A 386 4.14 0.74 7.84
CA PHE A 386 5.42 0.89 8.53
C PHE A 386 6.53 1.41 7.59
N TYR A 387 6.57 0.96 6.34
CA TYR A 387 7.49 1.55 5.35
C TYR A 387 7.25 3.06 5.18
N LYS A 388 5.99 3.50 5.11
CA LYS A 388 5.67 4.93 5.03
C LYS A 388 6.11 5.69 6.29
N PHE A 389 5.88 5.11 7.46
CA PHE A 389 6.37 5.65 8.73
C PHE A 389 7.89 5.86 8.73
N LEU A 390 8.66 4.88 8.24
CA LEU A 390 10.12 5.00 8.12
C LEU A 390 10.53 6.08 7.13
N MET A 391 9.87 6.14 5.96
CA MET A 391 10.20 7.12 4.92
C MET A 391 9.96 8.56 5.35
N GLU A 392 9.00 8.81 6.23
CA GLU A 392 8.78 10.14 6.82
C GLU A 392 9.91 10.56 7.76
N ARG A 393 10.56 9.60 8.42
CA ARG A 393 11.60 9.82 9.42
C ARG A 393 13.02 9.65 8.90
N LEU A 394 13.20 9.03 7.74
CA LEU A 394 14.50 8.85 7.10
C LEU A 394 15.04 10.18 6.59
N ASP A 395 16.33 10.45 6.78
CA ASP A 395 17.03 11.48 6.00
C ASP A 395 17.17 11.03 4.54
N THR A 396 16.11 11.19 3.79
CA THR A 396 16.03 10.71 2.41
C THR A 396 17.07 11.34 1.49
N LYS A 397 17.52 12.57 1.79
CA LYS A 397 18.54 13.27 0.97
C LYS A 397 19.90 12.59 1.10
N ALA A 398 20.29 12.20 2.31
CA ALA A 398 21.55 11.51 2.59
C ALA A 398 21.68 10.18 1.84
N PHE A 399 20.55 9.55 1.50
CA PHE A 399 20.48 8.29 0.76
C PHE A 399 20.04 8.45 -0.70
N GLY A 400 19.91 9.68 -1.21
CA GLY A 400 19.44 9.94 -2.58
C GLY A 400 18.03 9.41 -2.85
N LEU A 401 17.16 9.41 -1.83
CA LEU A 401 15.77 8.99 -1.86
C LEU A 401 14.84 10.21 -1.84
N LYS A 402 13.54 9.96 -2.09
CA LYS A 402 12.43 10.90 -1.87
C LYS A 402 11.44 10.25 -0.91
N LYS A 403 10.67 11.04 -0.15
CA LYS A 403 9.59 10.52 0.71
C LYS A 403 8.62 9.60 -0.07
N SER A 404 8.42 9.88 -1.34
CA SER A 404 7.60 9.10 -2.25
C SER A 404 8.31 7.93 -2.94
N SER A 405 9.57 7.62 -2.62
CA SER A 405 10.29 6.49 -3.22
C SER A 405 9.57 5.17 -2.94
N ARG A 406 9.61 4.23 -3.89
CA ARG A 406 9.10 2.87 -3.72
C ARG A 406 10.08 2.00 -2.94
N ILE A 407 9.59 0.92 -2.35
CA ILE A 407 10.40 -0.01 -1.53
C ILE A 407 11.66 -0.51 -2.27
N LYS A 408 11.59 -0.83 -3.56
CA LYS A 408 12.75 -1.30 -4.34
C LYS A 408 13.89 -0.27 -4.38
N ALA A 409 13.57 1.02 -4.46
CA ALA A 409 14.60 2.07 -4.40
C ALA A 409 15.22 2.18 -2.99
N PHE A 410 14.40 2.02 -1.95
CA PHE A 410 14.85 2.00 -0.57
C PHE A 410 15.77 0.80 -0.30
N VAL A 411 15.39 -0.39 -0.76
CA VAL A 411 16.22 -1.59 -0.67
C VAL A 411 17.59 -1.34 -1.31
N PHE A 412 17.60 -0.86 -2.54
CA PHE A 412 18.84 -0.64 -3.28
C PHE A 412 19.75 0.42 -2.64
N LYS A 413 19.18 1.52 -2.11
CA LYS A 413 19.97 2.67 -1.65
C LYS A 413 20.25 2.70 -0.16
N PHE A 414 19.41 2.04 0.64
CA PHE A 414 19.54 2.06 2.10
C PHE A 414 19.81 0.68 2.69
N ILE A 415 19.11 -0.35 2.26
CA ILE A 415 19.25 -1.70 2.84
C ILE A 415 20.52 -2.38 2.35
N SER A 416 20.81 -2.26 1.03
CA SER A 416 21.91 -2.98 0.38
C SER A 416 23.25 -2.33 0.65
N VAL A 417 23.74 -2.50 1.88
CA VAL A 417 25.06 -2.05 2.33
C VAL A 417 25.76 -3.20 3.08
N PRO A 418 27.05 -3.48 2.81
CA PRO A 418 27.76 -4.52 3.52
C PRO A 418 27.89 -4.19 5.02
N ALA A 419 27.60 -5.19 5.87
CA ALA A 419 27.75 -5.01 7.31
C ALA A 419 28.16 -6.30 8.01
N LYS A 420 28.73 -6.16 9.22
CA LYS A 420 29.17 -7.27 10.06
C LYS A 420 28.91 -6.95 11.53
N TRP A 421 28.26 -7.88 12.22
CA TRP A 421 28.16 -7.85 13.67
C TRP A 421 29.47 -8.31 14.30
N ILE A 422 29.98 -7.53 15.26
CA ILE A 422 31.13 -7.91 16.09
C ILE A 422 30.75 -7.81 17.56
N ARG A 423 31.32 -8.69 18.37
CA ARG A 423 31.19 -8.66 19.84
C ARG A 423 32.41 -7.99 20.41
N THR A 424 32.25 -6.91 21.14
CA THR A 424 33.30 -6.19 21.86
C THR A 424 32.99 -6.26 23.36
N ALA A 425 33.79 -7.03 24.15
CA ALA A 425 33.59 -7.18 25.58
C ALA A 425 32.12 -7.53 25.95
N ARG A 426 31.30 -6.51 26.29
CA ARG A 426 29.91 -6.66 26.73
C ARG A 426 28.86 -6.19 25.71
N HIS A 427 29.30 -5.65 24.57
CA HIS A 427 28.41 -5.02 23.60
C HIS A 427 28.53 -5.68 22.23
N TYR A 428 27.43 -5.64 21.47
CA TYR A 428 27.44 -5.94 20.05
C TYR A 428 27.51 -4.63 19.27
N VAL A 429 28.33 -4.61 18.23
CA VAL A 429 28.52 -3.45 17.34
C VAL A 429 28.25 -3.90 15.92
N LEU A 430 27.40 -3.18 15.20
CA LEU A 430 27.21 -3.35 13.78
C LEU A 430 28.19 -2.46 13.01
N ASN A 431 29.18 -3.06 12.39
CA ASN A 431 30.07 -2.38 11.47
C ASN A 431 29.41 -2.32 10.11
N ILE A 432 29.10 -1.14 9.62
CA ILE A 432 28.61 -0.88 8.26
C ILE A 432 29.78 -0.36 7.44
N TYR A 433 30.03 -0.99 6.29
CA TYR A 433 31.15 -0.65 5.41
C TYR A 433 30.69 0.32 4.33
N THR A 434 30.78 1.62 4.62
CA THR A 434 30.33 2.71 3.76
C THR A 434 31.04 4.01 4.12
N ASP A 435 31.14 4.94 3.18
CA ASP A 435 31.58 6.32 3.41
C ASP A 435 30.44 7.25 3.87
N ASN A 436 29.19 6.74 3.87
CA ASN A 436 28.02 7.53 4.29
C ASN A 436 27.83 7.48 5.81
N SER A 437 28.26 8.54 6.50
CA SER A 437 28.13 8.67 7.95
C SER A 437 26.69 8.72 8.47
N SER A 438 25.70 9.01 7.59
CA SER A 438 24.27 9.05 7.97
C SER A 438 23.72 7.72 8.44
N TYR A 439 24.42 6.60 8.17
CA TYR A 439 24.06 5.30 8.75
C TYR A 439 24.21 5.23 10.28
N GLN A 440 24.93 6.16 10.92
CA GLN A 440 25.02 6.19 12.37
C GLN A 440 23.68 6.55 13.01
N ASN A 441 22.92 7.43 12.38
CA ASN A 441 21.59 7.87 12.84
C ASN A 441 20.66 8.19 11.66
N PRO A 442 20.21 7.16 10.93
CA PRO A 442 19.54 7.38 9.65
C PRO A 442 18.11 7.92 9.79
N PHE A 443 17.48 7.69 10.96
CA PHE A 443 16.11 8.11 11.23
C PHE A 443 16.09 9.23 12.26
N THR A 444 15.43 10.33 11.93
CA THR A 444 15.10 11.37 12.89
C THR A 444 13.97 10.84 13.78
N LEU A 445 14.30 10.52 15.02
CA LEU A 445 13.30 10.18 16.02
C LEU A 445 12.66 11.49 16.49
N ALA A 446 11.34 11.60 16.41
CA ALA A 446 10.64 12.47 17.32
C ALA A 446 10.80 11.80 18.69
N ASP A 447 11.60 12.39 19.55
CA ASP A 447 11.63 12.00 20.95
C ASP A 447 10.21 12.15 21.48
N GLY A 448 9.61 11.00 21.90
CA GLY A 448 8.30 10.96 22.52
C GLY A 448 8.37 11.45 23.96
#